data_3c5f1915978df102c963aa37d63b720b
#
_entry.id   3c5f1915978df102c963aa37d63b720b
#
_cell.length_a   1.000
_cell.length_b   1.000
_cell.length_c   1.000
_cell.angle_alpha   90.00
_cell.angle_beta   90.00
_cell.angle_gamma   90.00
#
_symmetry.space_group_name_H-M   'P 1'
#
loop_
_entity.id
_entity.type
_entity.pdbx_description
1 polymer ?
#
loop_
_entity_poly.entity_id
_entity_poly.type
_entity_poly.pdbx_seq_one_letter_code
_entity_poly.pdbx_strand_id
1 'polypeptide(L)'
;MSGVSIYTYTTLKQAIKDYTEVDDTVFTTTILDGFIMAAEQRINTELPMDSDRKVQEGTLSTDNNTINSPAGALFIRGVEVFNSTANTTGTGTWLEKKDQTYLSEYTDRLTGPEGDLTAQDVTGFPKYYAMFGGATTKTDTTSGGLYIAPTPDAAYKFRIYYNKMPVGLGSGGDGNSNTYLSNYFPQGLLYACLVEAFGFLKGPMEMLTLYENKYKTSIQQFAGMQIGRRRRDDYTDGTVRIQVKSPSP
;
A
#
# COMPACT_ATOMS: atom_id res chain seq x y z
N MET A 1 -8.28 -21.35 -12.84
CA MET A 1 -7.01 -21.57 -13.56
C MET A 1 -5.90 -21.28 -12.58
N SER A 2 -5.13 -22.27 -12.20
CA SER A 2 -3.91 -22.10 -11.43
C SER A 2 -2.94 -21.36 -12.35
N GLY A 3 -2.71 -20.08 -12.12
CA GLY A 3 -1.77 -19.28 -12.90
C GLY A 3 -0.37 -19.84 -12.70
N VAL A 4 0.15 -20.51 -13.70
CA VAL A 4 1.58 -20.86 -13.73
C VAL A 4 2.31 -19.53 -13.84
N SER A 5 3.05 -19.17 -12.80
CA SER A 5 3.96 -18.02 -12.86
C SER A 5 4.90 -18.21 -14.03
N ILE A 6 4.87 -17.29 -15.00
CA ILE A 6 5.75 -17.36 -16.17
C ILE A 6 7.19 -17.05 -15.74
N TYR A 7 7.37 -16.14 -14.76
CA TYR A 7 8.65 -15.84 -14.16
C TYR A 7 8.61 -15.97 -12.65
N THR A 8 9.44 -16.87 -12.15
CA THR A 8 9.88 -16.87 -10.74
C THR A 8 11.12 -15.99 -10.63
N TYR A 9 11.56 -15.68 -9.42
CA TYR A 9 12.82 -14.98 -9.18
C TYR A 9 13.98 -15.57 -9.96
N THR A 10 14.16 -16.90 -9.90
CA THR A 10 15.27 -17.59 -10.58
C THR A 10 15.15 -17.55 -12.10
N THR A 11 13.93 -17.81 -12.62
CA THR A 11 13.73 -17.85 -14.08
C THR A 11 13.79 -16.47 -14.70
N LEU A 12 13.38 -15.40 -13.98
CA LEU A 12 13.53 -14.03 -14.45
C LEU A 12 15.01 -13.64 -14.57
N LYS A 13 15.82 -13.96 -13.57
CA LYS A 13 17.26 -13.70 -13.61
C LYS A 13 17.94 -14.42 -14.77
N GLN A 14 17.58 -15.68 -15.00
CA GLN A 14 18.09 -16.42 -16.15
C GLN A 14 17.65 -15.77 -17.45
N ALA A 15 16.37 -15.39 -17.59
CA ALA A 15 15.87 -14.72 -18.77
C ALA A 15 16.62 -13.39 -19.05
N ILE A 16 16.92 -12.59 -18.04
CA ILE A 16 17.69 -11.35 -18.20
C ILE A 16 19.08 -11.66 -18.82
N LYS A 17 19.78 -12.68 -18.29
CA LYS A 17 21.09 -13.10 -18.81
C LYS A 17 21.00 -13.61 -20.25
N ASP A 18 20.01 -14.45 -20.55
CA ASP A 18 19.80 -15.02 -21.88
C ASP A 18 19.51 -13.92 -22.93
N TYR A 19 18.73 -12.91 -22.58
CA TYR A 19 18.41 -11.79 -23.48
C TYR A 19 19.58 -10.81 -23.70
N THR A 20 20.48 -10.72 -22.72
CA THR A 20 21.65 -9.83 -22.79
C THR A 20 22.90 -10.54 -23.23
N GLU A 21 22.87 -11.88 -23.32
CA GLU A 21 24.04 -12.75 -23.60
C GLU A 21 25.20 -12.52 -22.63
N VAL A 22 24.87 -12.24 -21.36
CA VAL A 22 25.84 -11.93 -20.30
C VAL A 22 25.83 -12.99 -19.23
N ASP A 23 26.99 -13.39 -18.77
CA ASP A 23 27.18 -14.43 -17.75
C ASP A 23 27.19 -13.88 -16.31
N ASP A 24 27.37 -14.79 -15.34
CA ASP A 24 27.39 -14.50 -13.91
C ASP A 24 28.60 -13.67 -13.45
N THR A 25 29.63 -13.55 -14.30
CA THR A 25 30.84 -12.76 -13.96
C THR A 25 30.56 -11.27 -14.00
N VAL A 26 29.70 -10.84 -14.92
CA VAL A 26 29.26 -9.44 -15.06
C VAL A 26 27.96 -9.21 -14.30
N PHE A 27 26.97 -10.07 -14.50
CA PHE A 27 25.66 -9.97 -13.84
C PHE A 27 25.63 -10.81 -12.56
N THR A 28 26.26 -10.28 -11.53
CA THR A 28 26.17 -10.89 -10.20
C THR A 28 24.73 -10.89 -9.68
N THR A 29 24.45 -11.76 -8.73
CA THR A 29 23.13 -11.84 -8.07
C THR A 29 22.67 -10.48 -7.57
N THR A 30 23.55 -9.72 -6.93
CA THR A 30 23.22 -8.38 -6.38
C THR A 30 22.85 -7.38 -7.46
N ILE A 31 23.51 -7.40 -8.60
CA ILE A 31 23.22 -6.51 -9.74
C ILE A 31 21.85 -6.85 -10.33
N LEU A 32 21.56 -8.13 -10.54
CA LEU A 32 20.27 -8.58 -11.05
C LEU A 32 19.13 -8.26 -10.09
N ASP A 33 19.35 -8.38 -8.78
CA ASP A 33 18.37 -7.98 -7.76
C ASP A 33 18.09 -6.46 -7.83
N GLY A 34 19.13 -5.68 -8.09
CA GLY A 34 19.00 -4.23 -8.32
C GLY A 34 18.12 -3.91 -9.53
N PHE A 35 18.29 -4.61 -10.64
CA PHE A 35 17.46 -4.43 -11.84
C PHE A 35 15.99 -4.82 -11.58
N ILE A 36 15.77 -5.95 -10.91
CA ILE A 36 14.41 -6.39 -10.55
C ILE A 36 13.73 -5.38 -9.64
N MET A 37 14.43 -4.92 -8.59
CA MET A 37 13.91 -3.94 -7.65
C MET A 37 13.57 -2.60 -8.35
N ALA A 38 14.47 -2.09 -9.19
CA ALA A 38 14.25 -0.85 -9.94
C ALA A 38 13.05 -0.99 -10.91
N ALA A 39 12.96 -2.11 -11.61
CA ALA A 39 11.85 -2.40 -12.52
C ALA A 39 10.51 -2.48 -11.79
N GLU A 40 10.42 -3.22 -10.67
CA GLU A 40 9.20 -3.32 -9.87
C GLU A 40 8.81 -1.96 -9.28
N GLN A 41 9.76 -1.19 -8.76
CA GLN A 41 9.50 0.14 -8.22
C GLN A 41 8.96 1.08 -9.31
N ARG A 42 9.54 1.05 -10.50
CA ARG A 42 9.07 1.83 -11.65
C ARG A 42 7.63 1.47 -12.01
N ILE A 43 7.32 0.18 -12.17
CA ILE A 43 5.98 -0.29 -12.51
C ILE A 43 4.96 0.11 -11.45
N ASN A 44 5.28 -0.08 -10.16
CA ASN A 44 4.40 0.29 -9.06
C ASN A 44 4.15 1.80 -8.95
N THR A 45 5.12 2.61 -9.36
CA THR A 45 4.98 4.08 -9.40
C THR A 45 4.11 4.52 -10.58
N GLU A 46 4.33 3.93 -11.76
CA GLU A 46 3.58 4.28 -12.97
C GLU A 46 2.13 3.75 -12.92
N LEU A 47 1.90 2.61 -12.25
CA LEU A 47 0.60 1.96 -12.22
C LEU A 47 0.21 1.49 -10.81
N PRO A 48 -0.57 2.27 -10.06
CA PRO A 48 -1.10 1.84 -8.77
C PRO A 48 -2.11 0.70 -8.95
N MET A 49 -1.86 -0.43 -8.28
CA MET A 49 -2.66 -1.65 -8.41
C MET A 49 -3.63 -1.83 -7.24
N ASP A 50 -4.81 -2.39 -7.54
CA ASP A 50 -5.80 -2.71 -6.49
C ASP A 50 -5.38 -3.90 -5.61
N SER A 51 -4.47 -4.75 -6.10
CA SER A 51 -3.87 -5.84 -5.32
C SER A 51 -3.15 -5.36 -4.05
N ASP A 52 -2.76 -4.09 -4.02
CA ASP A 52 -1.99 -3.48 -2.93
C ASP A 52 -2.87 -2.94 -1.82
N ARG A 53 -4.19 -2.97 -2.01
CA ARG A 53 -5.15 -2.64 -0.97
C ARG A 53 -5.19 -3.74 0.08
N LYS A 54 -4.93 -3.38 1.31
CA LYS A 54 -4.91 -4.29 2.46
C LYS A 54 -5.75 -3.74 3.60
N VAL A 55 -6.12 -4.65 4.47
CA VAL A 55 -6.84 -4.33 5.70
C VAL A 55 -6.04 -4.90 6.87
N GLN A 56 -5.88 -4.10 7.90
CA GLN A 56 -5.30 -4.54 9.17
C GLN A 56 -6.32 -4.33 10.27
N GLU A 57 -6.55 -5.36 11.06
CA GLU A 57 -7.37 -5.32 12.27
C GLU A 57 -6.49 -5.17 13.51
N GLY A 58 -7.03 -4.50 14.51
CA GLY A 58 -6.35 -4.33 15.79
C GLY A 58 -7.32 -3.97 16.90
N THR A 59 -6.74 -3.69 18.06
CA THR A 59 -7.47 -3.26 19.25
C THR A 59 -6.86 -1.96 19.74
N LEU A 60 -7.70 -0.97 20.03
CA LEU A 60 -7.28 0.26 20.66
C LEU A 60 -6.90 -0.01 22.12
N SER A 61 -5.96 0.74 22.62
CA SER A 61 -5.65 0.72 24.06
C SER A 61 -6.40 1.85 24.74
N THR A 62 -6.99 1.56 25.88
CA THR A 62 -7.62 2.58 26.74
C THR A 62 -6.59 3.64 27.10
N ASP A 63 -7.00 4.89 27.11
CA ASP A 63 -6.16 6.07 27.44
C ASP A 63 -4.96 6.26 26.50
N ASN A 64 -4.98 5.65 25.30
CA ASN A 64 -3.97 5.85 24.27
C ASN A 64 -4.61 6.33 22.97
N ASN A 65 -4.27 7.55 22.57
CA ASN A 65 -4.79 8.21 21.37
C ASN A 65 -3.97 7.93 20.12
N THR A 66 -3.01 6.99 20.17
CA THR A 66 -2.13 6.68 19.06
C THR A 66 -2.29 5.25 18.55
N ILE A 67 -2.21 5.06 17.25
CA ILE A 67 -2.20 3.75 16.59
C ILE A 67 -0.98 3.68 15.68
N ASN A 68 -0.24 2.58 15.71
CA ASN A 68 0.86 2.36 14.76
C ASN A 68 0.32 2.18 13.35
N SER A 69 0.98 2.82 12.38
CA SER A 69 0.72 2.57 10.97
C SER A 69 1.07 1.13 10.62
N PRO A 70 0.28 0.47 9.75
CA PRO A 70 0.63 -0.85 9.25
C PRO A 70 2.00 -0.87 8.58
N ALA A 71 2.78 -1.92 8.82
CA ALA A 71 4.10 -2.07 8.22
C ALA A 71 4.03 -2.04 6.68
N GLY A 72 4.85 -1.18 6.07
CA GLY A 72 4.88 -0.99 4.63
C GLY A 72 3.67 -0.26 4.06
N ALA A 73 2.87 0.43 4.88
CA ALA A 73 1.78 1.26 4.39
C ALA A 73 2.34 2.49 3.65
N LEU A 74 1.95 2.66 2.38
CA LEU A 74 2.26 3.86 1.60
C LEU A 74 1.32 5.01 1.99
N PHE A 75 0.03 4.72 2.08
CA PHE A 75 -0.97 5.68 2.55
C PHE A 75 -2.20 4.96 3.08
N ILE A 76 -2.83 5.61 4.05
CA ILE A 76 -4.03 5.13 4.72
C ILE A 76 -5.25 5.71 4.02
N ARG A 77 -6.19 4.83 3.68
CA ARG A 77 -7.43 5.19 2.99
C ARG A 77 -8.53 5.56 3.96
N GLY A 78 -8.58 4.88 5.09
CA GLY A 78 -9.56 5.13 6.14
C GLY A 78 -9.37 4.23 7.34
N VAL A 79 -9.97 4.65 8.43
CA VAL A 79 -9.99 3.92 9.70
C VAL A 79 -11.44 3.73 10.11
N GLU A 80 -11.80 2.52 10.45
CA GLU A 80 -13.11 2.13 10.96
C GLU A 80 -12.95 1.62 12.40
N VAL A 81 -13.75 2.10 13.32
CA VAL A 81 -13.76 1.65 14.71
C VAL A 81 -15.11 1.03 15.03
N PHE A 82 -15.08 -0.11 15.71
CA PHE A 82 -16.27 -0.86 16.06
C PHE A 82 -16.64 -0.60 17.50
N ASN A 83 -17.91 -0.33 17.77
CA ASN A 83 -18.42 -0.21 19.13
C ASN A 83 -18.52 -1.61 19.78
N SER A 84 -17.38 -2.28 19.83
CA SER A 84 -17.21 -3.61 20.40
C SER A 84 -15.76 -3.81 20.83
N THR A 85 -15.57 -4.36 21.99
CA THR A 85 -14.25 -4.77 22.49
C THR A 85 -13.90 -6.21 22.11
N ALA A 86 -14.86 -6.99 21.63
CA ALA A 86 -14.70 -8.42 21.37
C ALA A 86 -14.35 -8.73 19.91
N ASN A 87 -15.01 -8.08 18.96
CA ASN A 87 -14.88 -8.44 17.53
C ASN A 87 -15.15 -7.24 16.61
N THR A 88 -14.85 -7.44 15.32
CA THR A 88 -15.08 -6.47 14.22
C THR A 88 -16.39 -6.73 13.46
N THR A 89 -17.32 -7.45 14.06
CA THR A 89 -18.62 -7.77 13.44
C THR A 89 -19.77 -6.88 13.94
N GLY A 90 -19.46 -5.95 14.86
CA GLY A 90 -20.42 -4.96 15.35
C GLY A 90 -20.62 -3.81 14.36
N THR A 91 -21.36 -2.79 14.81
CA THR A 91 -21.53 -1.56 14.03
C THR A 91 -20.22 -0.81 13.95
N GLY A 92 -19.64 -0.75 12.76
CA GLY A 92 -18.44 0.03 12.49
C GLY A 92 -18.78 1.48 12.20
N THR A 93 -17.97 2.39 12.71
CA THR A 93 -18.03 3.82 12.45
C THR A 93 -16.74 4.25 11.78
N TRP A 94 -16.85 4.89 10.61
CA TRP A 94 -15.70 5.47 9.93
C TRP A 94 -15.25 6.73 10.63
N LEU A 95 -13.96 6.81 10.93
CA LEU A 95 -13.38 8.02 11.48
C LEU A 95 -13.20 9.06 10.39
N GLU A 96 -13.48 10.31 10.70
CA GLU A 96 -13.24 11.42 9.81
C GLU A 96 -11.78 11.87 9.89
N LYS A 97 -11.13 12.02 8.73
CA LYS A 97 -9.75 12.52 8.66
C LYS A 97 -9.72 14.01 8.93
N LYS A 98 -8.94 14.42 9.90
CA LYS A 98 -8.68 15.83 10.27
C LYS A 98 -7.20 16.13 10.25
N ASP A 99 -6.85 17.39 10.37
CA ASP A 99 -5.49 17.83 10.59
C ASP A 99 -5.03 17.55 12.03
N GLN A 100 -3.74 17.34 12.22
CA GLN A 100 -3.17 17.08 13.55
C GLN A 100 -3.42 18.21 14.53
N THR A 101 -3.33 19.46 14.07
CA THR A 101 -3.57 20.65 14.90
C THR A 101 -4.99 20.64 15.46
N TYR A 102 -5.97 20.31 14.61
CA TYR A 102 -7.37 20.19 15.04
C TYR A 102 -7.55 19.13 16.12
N LEU A 103 -6.88 17.97 15.99
CA LEU A 103 -6.99 16.93 17.00
C LEU A 103 -6.34 17.35 18.31
N SER A 104 -5.19 17.99 18.29
CA SER A 104 -4.54 18.51 19.49
C SER A 104 -5.43 19.51 20.22
N GLU A 105 -6.02 20.47 19.51
CA GLU A 105 -6.96 21.43 20.10
C GLU A 105 -8.25 20.76 20.64
N TYR A 106 -8.68 19.67 20.01
CA TYR A 106 -9.89 18.94 20.41
C TYR A 106 -9.67 18.04 21.63
N THR A 107 -8.48 17.46 21.78
CA THR A 107 -8.15 16.48 22.83
C THR A 107 -7.48 17.09 24.05
N ASP A 108 -6.65 18.12 23.84
CA ASP A 108 -5.93 18.76 24.92
C ASP A 108 -6.81 19.79 25.66
N ARG A 109 -7.44 19.38 26.72
CA ARG A 109 -8.01 20.31 27.69
C ARG A 109 -7.10 20.38 28.91
N LEU A 110 -6.47 21.52 29.08
CA LEU A 110 -5.89 21.93 30.35
C LEU A 110 -7.05 22.23 31.33
N THR A 111 -7.52 21.23 32.04
CA THR A 111 -8.63 21.36 33.01
C THR A 111 -8.17 21.25 34.46
N GLY A 112 -6.88 21.41 34.72
CA GLY A 112 -6.34 21.46 36.08
C GLY A 112 -6.41 22.86 36.74
N PRO A 113 -6.30 22.96 38.08
CA PRO A 113 -6.07 24.22 38.75
C PRO A 113 -4.81 24.91 38.18
N GLU A 114 -4.77 26.23 38.30
CA GLU A 114 -3.66 27.03 37.81
C GLU A 114 -2.30 26.47 38.29
N GLY A 115 -1.48 25.92 37.36
CA GLY A 115 -0.21 25.26 37.65
C GLY A 115 -0.18 23.75 37.52
N ASP A 116 -1.32 23.09 37.31
CA ASP A 116 -1.38 21.64 37.00
C ASP A 116 -1.37 21.43 35.49
N LEU A 117 -0.20 21.01 34.96
CA LEU A 117 0.02 20.72 33.55
C LEU A 117 -0.42 19.30 33.18
N THR A 118 -1.16 18.61 34.02
CA THR A 118 -1.76 17.32 33.65
C THR A 118 -2.93 17.58 32.71
N ALA A 119 -2.66 17.48 31.42
CA ALA A 119 -3.71 17.47 30.40
C ALA A 119 -4.62 16.26 30.63
N GLN A 120 -5.88 16.51 30.94
CA GLN A 120 -6.89 15.47 30.92
C GLN A 120 -7.41 15.36 29.49
N ASP A 121 -7.01 14.32 28.81
CA ASP A 121 -7.53 14.00 27.49
C ASP A 121 -9.05 13.81 27.55
N VAL A 122 -9.74 14.35 26.54
CA VAL A 122 -11.15 14.04 26.36
C VAL A 122 -11.27 12.58 25.93
N THR A 123 -11.74 11.74 26.83
CA THR A 123 -11.94 10.31 26.59
C THR A 123 -13.34 10.00 26.03
N GLY A 124 -13.42 8.98 25.19
CA GLY A 124 -14.69 8.53 24.62
C GLY A 124 -14.51 7.70 23.36
N PHE A 125 -15.60 7.37 22.71
CA PHE A 125 -15.55 6.66 21.43
C PHE A 125 -14.92 7.53 20.34
N PRO A 126 -13.84 7.08 19.65
CA PRO A 126 -13.14 7.85 18.63
C PRO A 126 -14.04 8.24 17.45
N LYS A 127 -13.86 9.46 16.94
CA LYS A 127 -14.61 10.01 15.79
C LYS A 127 -13.69 10.53 14.70
N TYR A 128 -12.50 10.95 15.06
CA TYR A 128 -11.55 11.60 14.15
C TYR A 128 -10.21 10.90 14.16
N TYR A 129 -9.47 11.02 13.05
CA TYR A 129 -8.08 10.60 13.01
C TYR A 129 -7.24 11.59 12.20
N ALA A 130 -5.97 11.71 12.56
CA ALA A 130 -4.96 12.42 11.80
C ALA A 130 -3.79 11.50 11.48
N MET A 131 -3.11 11.78 10.39
CA MET A 131 -1.87 11.09 10.06
C MET A 131 -0.71 11.80 10.77
N PHE A 132 0.13 11.00 11.39
CA PHE A 132 1.27 11.46 12.15
C PHE A 132 2.53 10.79 11.59
N GLY A 133 3.51 11.58 11.18
CA GLY A 133 4.73 11.09 10.53
C GLY A 133 5.79 10.54 11.48
N GLY A 134 5.49 10.46 12.77
CA GLY A 134 6.41 9.99 13.80
C GLY A 134 6.00 8.65 14.39
N ALA A 135 6.93 8.03 15.08
CA ALA A 135 6.69 6.85 15.87
C ALA A 135 5.87 7.18 17.12
N THR A 136 5.04 6.24 17.54
CA THR A 136 4.28 6.33 18.79
C THR A 136 5.16 6.23 20.04
N THR A 137 6.41 5.80 19.85
CA THR A 137 7.45 5.82 20.89
C THR A 137 8.66 6.56 20.36
N LYS A 138 9.34 7.32 21.22
CA LYS A 138 10.55 8.10 20.87
C LYS A 138 11.69 7.26 20.25
N THR A 139 11.60 5.96 20.31
CA THR A 139 12.61 5.00 19.86
C THR A 139 12.31 4.34 18.50
N ASP A 140 11.07 4.43 18.01
CA ASP A 140 10.71 3.85 16.70
C ASP A 140 10.68 4.94 15.63
N THR A 141 11.69 4.95 14.77
CA THR A 141 11.86 5.93 13.69
C THR A 141 11.32 5.46 12.34
N THR A 142 10.79 4.24 12.26
CA THR A 142 10.49 3.58 10.99
C THR A 142 9.00 3.50 10.66
N SER A 143 8.13 3.65 11.64
CA SER A 143 6.68 3.52 11.45
C SER A 143 5.98 4.84 11.69
N GLY A 144 5.28 5.36 10.71
CA GLY A 144 4.32 6.45 10.92
C GLY A 144 3.20 6.01 11.85
N GLY A 145 2.49 6.96 12.43
CA GLY A 145 1.37 6.70 13.32
C GLY A 145 0.11 7.43 12.90
N LEU A 146 -0.98 7.06 13.53
CA LEU A 146 -2.27 7.71 13.46
C LEU A 146 -2.62 8.26 14.83
N TYR A 147 -3.03 9.50 14.86
CA TYR A 147 -3.65 10.12 16.02
C TYR A 147 -5.17 9.93 15.92
N ILE A 148 -5.81 9.54 17.01
CA ILE A 148 -7.27 9.39 17.08
C ILE A 148 -7.84 10.27 18.18
N ALA A 149 -9.04 10.77 17.96
CA ALA A 149 -9.73 11.64 18.90
C ALA A 149 -11.25 11.37 18.92
N PRO A 150 -11.91 11.41 20.07
CA PRO A 150 -11.37 11.43 21.44
C PRO A 150 -10.46 10.26 21.77
N THR A 151 -9.67 10.38 22.82
CA THR A 151 -8.88 9.27 23.37
C THR A 151 -9.80 8.12 23.77
N PRO A 152 -9.52 6.88 23.36
CA PRO A 152 -10.42 5.74 23.64
C PRO A 152 -10.63 5.50 25.13
N ASP A 153 -11.88 5.41 25.55
CA ASP A 153 -12.28 5.04 26.91
C ASP A 153 -12.38 3.53 27.11
N ALA A 154 -12.27 2.75 26.03
CA ALA A 154 -12.29 1.29 26.06
C ALA A 154 -11.44 0.69 24.94
N ALA A 155 -11.15 -0.62 25.04
CA ALA A 155 -10.34 -1.35 24.07
C ALA A 155 -11.14 -1.73 22.80
N TYR A 156 -11.65 -0.74 22.09
CA TYR A 156 -12.42 -0.95 20.86
C TYR A 156 -11.63 -1.65 19.78
N LYS A 157 -12.30 -2.45 18.95
CA LYS A 157 -11.71 -3.03 17.74
C LYS A 157 -11.69 -2.01 16.62
N PHE A 158 -10.66 -2.07 15.79
CA PHE A 158 -10.55 -1.20 14.62
C PHE A 158 -10.06 -1.95 13.39
N ARG A 159 -10.32 -1.36 12.23
CA ARG A 159 -9.76 -1.72 10.93
C ARG A 159 -9.10 -0.52 10.28
N ILE A 160 -7.89 -0.71 9.78
CA ILE A 160 -7.20 0.27 8.93
C ILE A 160 -7.21 -0.25 7.51
N TYR A 161 -7.74 0.53 6.59
CA TYR A 161 -7.71 0.28 5.16
C TYR A 161 -6.55 1.10 4.57
N TYR A 162 -5.61 0.43 3.92
CA TYR A 162 -4.41 1.08 3.43
C TYR A 162 -3.91 0.47 2.13
N ASN A 163 -3.07 1.20 1.40
CA ASN A 163 -2.28 0.64 0.31
C ASN A 163 -0.92 0.24 0.86
N LYS A 164 -0.57 -1.02 0.66
CA LYS A 164 0.72 -1.55 1.07
C LYS A 164 1.70 -1.48 -0.09
N MET A 165 2.96 -1.17 0.19
CA MET A 165 4.03 -1.37 -0.78
C MET A 165 4.16 -2.86 -1.07
N PRO A 166 4.06 -3.30 -2.33
CA PRO A 166 4.21 -4.71 -2.67
C PRO A 166 5.56 -5.24 -2.21
N VAL A 167 5.56 -6.48 -1.74
CA VAL A 167 6.82 -7.19 -1.47
C VAL A 167 7.40 -7.61 -2.81
N GLY A 168 8.64 -7.23 -3.07
CA GLY A 168 9.32 -7.50 -4.32
C GLY A 168 9.63 -8.98 -4.55
N LEU A 169 9.97 -9.31 -5.77
CA LEU A 169 10.41 -10.64 -6.18
C LEU A 169 11.80 -10.94 -5.57
N GLY A 170 11.96 -12.06 -4.87
CA GLY A 170 13.19 -12.39 -4.18
C GLY A 170 13.38 -13.88 -3.92
N SER A 171 14.56 -14.25 -3.43
CA SER A 171 14.97 -15.64 -3.23
C SER A 171 14.54 -16.29 -1.92
N GLY A 172 13.79 -15.58 -1.09
CA GLY A 172 13.41 -16.03 0.25
C GLY A 172 13.53 -14.93 1.30
N GLY A 173 13.30 -15.23 2.55
CA GLY A 173 13.15 -14.23 3.59
C GLY A 173 11.86 -13.42 3.37
N ASP A 174 11.99 -12.12 3.25
CA ASP A 174 10.85 -11.23 2.98
C ASP A 174 10.48 -11.15 1.50
N GLY A 175 11.30 -11.73 0.60
CA GLY A 175 11.04 -11.78 -0.83
C GLY A 175 10.11 -12.92 -1.23
N ASN A 176 9.23 -12.70 -2.19
CA ASN A 176 8.38 -13.73 -2.76
C ASN A 176 9.03 -14.37 -3.98
N SER A 177 8.94 -15.69 -4.08
CA SER A 177 9.38 -16.41 -5.29
C SER A 177 8.58 -16.03 -6.53
N ASN A 178 7.37 -15.52 -6.35
CA ASN A 178 6.47 -14.97 -7.37
C ASN A 178 5.64 -13.82 -6.76
N THR A 179 5.41 -12.80 -7.58
CA THR A 179 4.65 -11.61 -7.21
C THR A 179 3.42 -11.46 -8.11
N TYR A 180 2.57 -10.49 -7.81
CA TYR A 180 1.46 -10.16 -8.70
C TYR A 180 1.95 -9.79 -10.10
N LEU A 181 3.04 -9.01 -10.19
CA LEU A 181 3.64 -8.61 -11.46
C LEU A 181 4.19 -9.81 -12.23
N SER A 182 4.90 -10.72 -11.57
CA SER A 182 5.47 -11.90 -12.23
C SER A 182 4.40 -12.85 -12.76
N ASN A 183 3.22 -12.87 -12.16
CA ASN A 183 2.10 -13.72 -12.57
C ASN A 183 1.22 -13.10 -13.66
N TYR A 184 0.94 -11.79 -13.55
CA TYR A 184 -0.04 -11.13 -14.42
C TYR A 184 0.56 -10.13 -15.39
N PHE A 185 1.82 -9.73 -15.20
CA PHE A 185 2.54 -8.80 -16.06
C PHE A 185 3.98 -9.23 -16.35
N PRO A 186 4.23 -10.52 -16.66
CA PRO A 186 5.59 -11.07 -16.77
C PRO A 186 6.42 -10.42 -17.88
N GLN A 187 5.81 -10.15 -19.03
CA GLN A 187 6.49 -9.54 -20.18
C GLN A 187 6.93 -8.10 -19.88
N GLY A 188 6.06 -7.31 -19.28
CA GLY A 188 6.39 -5.93 -18.91
C GLY A 188 7.46 -5.87 -17.84
N LEU A 189 7.43 -6.79 -16.85
CA LEU A 189 8.48 -6.91 -15.85
C LEU A 189 9.83 -7.24 -16.49
N LEU A 190 9.87 -8.22 -17.40
CA LEU A 190 11.09 -8.56 -18.13
C LEU A 190 11.61 -7.36 -18.93
N TYR A 191 10.75 -6.67 -19.69
CA TYR A 191 11.19 -5.52 -20.47
C TYR A 191 11.72 -4.38 -19.61
N ALA A 192 11.09 -4.11 -18.47
CA ALA A 192 11.59 -3.13 -17.52
C ALA A 192 12.98 -3.52 -16.99
N CYS A 193 13.19 -4.78 -16.62
CA CYS A 193 14.50 -5.28 -16.21
C CYS A 193 15.55 -5.18 -17.33
N LEU A 194 15.18 -5.43 -18.59
CA LEU A 194 16.09 -5.32 -19.74
C LEU A 194 16.50 -3.87 -20.02
N VAL A 195 15.61 -2.90 -19.81
CA VAL A 195 15.98 -1.47 -19.89
C VAL A 195 17.09 -1.13 -18.90
N GLU A 196 16.96 -1.58 -17.64
CA GLU A 196 17.98 -1.38 -16.64
C GLU A 196 19.28 -2.11 -16.97
N ALA A 197 19.18 -3.36 -17.45
CA ALA A 197 20.34 -4.18 -17.83
C ALA A 197 21.13 -3.57 -19.01
N PHE A 198 20.46 -3.13 -20.08
CA PHE A 198 21.13 -2.46 -21.20
C PHE A 198 21.67 -1.09 -20.82
N GLY A 199 21.02 -0.37 -19.91
CA GLY A 199 21.54 0.86 -19.32
C GLY A 199 22.86 0.61 -18.55
N PHE A 200 22.90 -0.44 -17.73
CA PHE A 200 24.10 -0.84 -16.99
C PHE A 200 25.26 -1.24 -17.91
N LEU A 201 24.98 -2.01 -18.95
CA LEU A 201 26.00 -2.46 -19.92
C LEU A 201 26.51 -1.33 -20.83
N LYS A 202 25.89 -0.14 -20.78
CA LYS A 202 26.13 0.93 -21.77
C LYS A 202 25.99 0.40 -23.20
N GLY A 203 24.99 -0.47 -23.38
CA GLY A 203 24.71 -1.15 -24.64
C GLY A 203 24.26 -0.22 -25.75
N PRO A 204 24.00 -0.75 -26.96
CA PRO A 204 23.53 0.04 -28.09
C PRO A 204 22.24 0.79 -27.76
N MET A 205 22.19 2.08 -28.05
CA MET A 205 21.03 2.92 -27.80
C MET A 205 19.75 2.39 -28.46
N GLU A 206 19.90 1.69 -29.58
CA GLU A 206 18.80 1.05 -30.31
C GLU A 206 18.11 -0.03 -29.49
N MET A 207 18.87 -0.87 -28.80
CA MET A 207 18.33 -1.94 -27.94
C MET A 207 17.61 -1.36 -26.72
N LEU A 208 18.19 -0.33 -26.09
CA LEU A 208 17.55 0.36 -24.97
C LEU A 208 16.23 0.99 -25.42
N THR A 209 16.21 1.68 -26.55
CA THR A 209 15.00 2.28 -27.11
C THR A 209 13.96 1.23 -27.49
N LEU A 210 14.38 0.09 -28.03
CA LEU A 210 13.50 -1.02 -28.37
C LEU A 210 12.78 -1.57 -27.14
N TYR A 211 13.52 -1.86 -26.07
CA TYR A 211 12.92 -2.42 -24.84
C TYR A 211 12.10 -1.38 -24.08
N GLU A 212 12.50 -0.12 -24.09
CA GLU A 212 11.70 0.96 -23.53
C GLU A 212 10.34 1.10 -24.25
N ASN A 213 10.33 1.02 -25.58
CA ASN A 213 9.08 1.06 -26.35
C ASN A 213 8.20 -0.17 -26.10
N LYS A 214 8.79 -1.36 -26.01
CA LYS A 214 8.08 -2.59 -25.67
C LYS A 214 7.47 -2.51 -24.26
N TYR A 215 8.23 -1.98 -23.31
CA TYR A 215 7.75 -1.74 -21.94
C TYR A 215 6.56 -0.77 -21.94
N LYS A 216 6.69 0.39 -22.60
CA LYS A 216 5.61 1.39 -22.68
C LYS A 216 4.33 0.83 -23.29
N THR A 217 4.46 0.06 -24.34
CA THR A 217 3.31 -0.62 -24.98
C THR A 217 2.67 -1.63 -24.02
N SER A 218 3.48 -2.43 -23.35
CA SER A 218 3.00 -3.45 -22.41
C SER A 218 2.29 -2.82 -21.22
N ILE A 219 2.84 -1.73 -20.63
CA ILE A 219 2.22 -1.08 -19.47
C ILE A 219 0.90 -0.39 -19.85
N GLN A 220 0.79 0.18 -21.05
CA GLN A 220 -0.47 0.75 -21.54
C GLN A 220 -1.55 -0.33 -21.68
N GLN A 221 -1.22 -1.50 -22.24
CA GLN A 221 -2.13 -2.63 -22.34
C GLN A 221 -2.59 -3.13 -20.97
N PHE A 222 -1.66 -3.26 -20.04
CA PHE A 222 -1.95 -3.70 -18.68
C PHE A 222 -2.80 -2.67 -17.93
N ALA A 223 -2.51 -1.37 -18.07
CA ALA A 223 -3.33 -0.30 -17.52
C ALA A 223 -4.77 -0.35 -18.06
N GLY A 224 -4.94 -0.58 -19.36
CA GLY A 224 -6.26 -0.77 -19.97
C GLY A 224 -7.04 -1.94 -19.37
N MET A 225 -6.37 -3.05 -19.07
CA MET A 225 -6.99 -4.19 -18.38
C MET A 225 -7.40 -3.86 -16.94
N GLN A 226 -6.59 -3.09 -16.20
CA GLN A 226 -6.91 -2.66 -14.84
C GLN A 226 -8.09 -1.69 -14.79
N ILE A 227 -8.16 -0.73 -15.72
CA ILE A 227 -9.29 0.19 -15.86
C ILE A 227 -10.58 -0.57 -16.22
N GLY A 228 -10.51 -1.57 -17.09
CA GLY A 228 -11.65 -2.40 -17.42
C GLY A 228 -12.21 -3.16 -16.23
N ARG A 229 -11.36 -3.63 -15.33
CA ARG A 229 -11.77 -4.25 -14.04
C ARG A 229 -12.44 -3.21 -13.13
N ARG A 230 -11.86 -2.02 -12.97
CA ARG A 230 -12.43 -0.94 -12.15
C ARG A 230 -13.81 -0.50 -12.64
N ARG A 231 -14.01 -0.35 -13.93
CA ARG A 231 -15.33 -0.01 -14.49
C ARG A 231 -16.41 -1.05 -14.19
N ARG A 232 -16.03 -2.32 -14.08
CA ARG A 232 -16.92 -3.39 -13.69
C ARG A 232 -17.26 -3.33 -12.20
N ASP A 233 -16.29 -2.98 -11.37
CA ASP A 233 -16.47 -2.82 -9.93
C ASP A 233 -17.27 -1.56 -9.61
N ASP A 234 -17.09 -0.45 -10.32
CA ASP A 234 -17.91 0.76 -10.19
C ASP A 234 -19.40 0.52 -10.48
N TYR A 235 -19.73 -0.49 -11.28
CA TYR A 235 -21.11 -0.93 -11.49
C TYR A 235 -21.67 -1.76 -10.33
N THR A 236 -20.80 -2.41 -9.57
CA THR A 236 -21.15 -3.26 -8.42
C THR A 236 -20.98 -2.52 -7.10
N ASP A 237 -19.99 -1.64 -6.97
CA ASP A 237 -19.71 -0.82 -5.79
C ASP A 237 -20.54 0.49 -5.79
N GLY A 238 -21.85 0.29 -5.74
CA GLY A 238 -22.74 1.27 -5.15
C GLY A 238 -22.50 2.75 -5.47
N THR A 239 -22.42 3.15 -6.74
CA THR A 239 -23.12 4.39 -7.08
C THR A 239 -24.56 4.14 -6.64
N VAL A 240 -24.97 4.84 -5.58
CA VAL A 240 -26.36 4.84 -5.12
C VAL A 240 -27.22 4.93 -6.37
N ARG A 241 -27.81 3.81 -6.76
CA ARG A 241 -28.83 3.84 -7.83
C ARG A 241 -29.93 4.70 -7.26
N ILE A 242 -29.96 5.94 -7.70
CA ILE A 242 -31.14 6.77 -7.51
C ILE A 242 -32.27 5.94 -8.14
N GLN A 243 -33.10 5.34 -7.31
CA GLN A 243 -34.29 4.67 -7.80
C GLN A 243 -35.06 5.74 -8.56
N VAL A 244 -35.00 5.65 -9.87
CA VAL A 244 -35.93 6.42 -10.72
C VAL A 244 -37.29 5.91 -10.33
N LYS A 245 -38.00 6.67 -9.49
CA LYS A 245 -39.42 6.42 -9.23
C LYS A 245 -40.05 6.49 -10.59
N SER A 246 -40.45 5.35 -11.11
CA SER A 246 -41.39 5.31 -12.24
C SER A 246 -42.59 6.18 -11.86
N PRO A 247 -43.00 7.13 -12.69
CA PRO A 247 -44.24 7.83 -12.43
C PRO A 247 -45.34 6.77 -12.39
N SER A 248 -46.04 6.72 -11.26
CA SER A 248 -47.23 5.89 -11.12
C SER A 248 -48.25 6.31 -12.19
N PRO A 249 -48.88 5.37 -12.90
CA PRO A 249 -49.91 5.72 -13.88
C PRO A 249 -51.10 6.42 -13.24
#